data_b803c1ad3b3911af96ded58cea8c868b
#
_entry.id   b803c1ad3b3911af96ded58cea8c868b
#
_cell.length_a   1.000
_cell.length_b   1.000
_cell.length_c   1.000
_cell.angle_alpha   90.00
_cell.angle_beta   90.00
_cell.angle_gamma   90.00
#
_symmetry.space_group_name_H-M   'P 1'
#
loop_
_entity.id
_entity.type
_entity.pdbx_description
1 polymer ?
#
loop_
_entity_poly.entity_id
_entity_poly.type
_entity_poly.pdbx_seq_one_letter_code
_entity_poly.pdbx_strand_id
1 'polypeptide(L)'
;MHLEVSNLTKYYSKSSPVIQSIDFTVGKGEIISFIGDSGEGKTTFLRCISGLEKINSGQIVLNDRVLNDHDTFVKAQDRKIGFVFQNSPLFPHLNVKENVLFNLEHIDSDKVNNILELTKLTLLLDRYPHQLSGGEQQRTCIARALVREPDLLLLDEPFSNLHSEIKNAIRDEIYRIIKATNTTTILVTHDVSDSLHISDKILVFKSGIIQQYDTPFHLYNEPSNYYCAKILGSINKYYADNKTFYIRPENINIVAKSMHKLTVESSHFKGKEYQITAKYQDESWILYSPLPYKFQDAIYVDFDQEKCINLS
;
A
#
# COMPACT_ATOMS: atom_id res chain seq x y z
N MET A 1 3.98 9.69 20.31
CA MET A 1 3.63 9.07 19.00
C MET A 1 2.79 10.07 18.23
N HIS A 2 2.62 9.94 16.90
CA HIS A 2 1.86 10.92 16.14
C HIS A 2 0.41 10.50 15.94
N LEU A 3 0.19 9.23 15.50
CA LEU A 3 -1.12 8.58 15.48
C LEU A 3 -1.08 7.31 16.33
N GLU A 4 -2.09 7.14 17.17
CA GLU A 4 -2.28 5.94 17.98
C GLU A 4 -3.71 5.44 17.82
N VAL A 5 -3.85 4.17 17.52
CA VAL A 5 -5.12 3.47 17.39
C VAL A 5 -5.10 2.31 18.37
N SER A 6 -6.08 2.24 19.26
CA SER A 6 -6.15 1.25 20.32
C SER A 6 -7.51 0.54 20.31
N ASN A 7 -7.48 -0.80 20.21
CA ASN A 7 -8.66 -1.68 20.26
C ASN A 7 -9.80 -1.26 19.30
N LEU A 8 -9.45 -0.67 18.14
CA LEU A 8 -10.43 -0.17 17.20
C LEU A 8 -11.27 -1.30 16.62
N THR A 9 -12.58 -1.21 16.84
CA THR A 9 -13.57 -2.16 16.28
C THR A 9 -14.63 -1.41 15.50
N LYS A 10 -14.97 -1.92 14.32
CA LYS A 10 -16.05 -1.39 13.48
C LYS A 10 -16.88 -2.50 12.88
N TYR A 11 -18.20 -2.37 12.99
CA TYR A 11 -19.16 -3.22 12.29
C TYR A 11 -20.34 -2.40 11.78
N TYR A 12 -20.91 -2.82 10.65
CA TYR A 12 -22.11 -2.24 10.07
C TYR A 12 -23.36 -3.02 10.44
N SER A 13 -23.21 -4.33 10.72
CA SER A 13 -24.27 -5.20 11.22
C SER A 13 -23.77 -5.93 12.47
N LYS A 14 -24.68 -6.35 13.35
CA LYS A 14 -24.31 -7.03 14.61
C LYS A 14 -23.63 -8.40 14.41
N SER A 15 -23.63 -8.94 13.19
CA SER A 15 -23.21 -10.32 12.93
C SER A 15 -21.74 -10.48 12.54
N SER A 16 -21.06 -9.44 12.05
CA SER A 16 -19.67 -9.56 11.63
C SER A 16 -18.96 -8.21 11.69
N PRO A 17 -17.89 -8.07 12.47
CA PRO A 17 -17.03 -6.88 12.45
C PRO A 17 -16.24 -6.80 11.14
N VAL A 18 -16.18 -5.59 10.58
CA VAL A 18 -15.35 -5.28 9.43
C VAL A 18 -13.91 -4.97 9.88
N ILE A 19 -13.76 -4.48 11.12
CA ILE A 19 -12.49 -4.22 11.79
C ILE A 19 -12.60 -4.78 13.20
N GLN A 20 -11.62 -5.58 13.63
CA GLN A 20 -11.66 -6.34 14.88
C GLN A 20 -10.47 -5.98 15.76
N SER A 21 -10.68 -5.14 16.77
CA SER A 21 -9.72 -4.85 17.84
C SER A 21 -8.30 -4.56 17.31
N ILE A 22 -8.19 -3.54 16.47
CA ILE A 22 -6.91 -3.16 15.85
C ILE A 22 -6.14 -2.25 16.79
N ASP A 23 -4.84 -2.57 16.95
CA ASP A 23 -3.86 -1.75 17.65
C ASP A 23 -2.67 -1.47 16.72
N PHE A 24 -2.32 -0.20 16.53
CA PHE A 24 -1.08 0.18 15.85
C PHE A 24 -0.74 1.66 16.10
N THR A 25 0.50 2.02 15.80
CA THR A 25 1.00 3.38 15.99
C THR A 25 1.77 3.85 14.77
N VAL A 26 1.74 5.17 14.52
CA VAL A 26 2.51 5.81 13.44
C VAL A 26 3.34 6.94 14.02
N GLY A 27 4.61 6.98 13.67
CA GLY A 27 5.52 8.08 13.99
C GLY A 27 5.26 9.31 13.11
N LYS A 28 5.75 10.47 13.54
CA LYS A 28 5.65 11.71 12.76
C LYS A 28 6.50 11.60 11.49
N GLY A 29 5.91 11.95 10.32
CA GLY A 29 6.56 11.90 9.02
C GLY A 29 6.73 10.49 8.45
N GLU A 30 6.25 9.43 9.14
CA GLU A 30 6.24 8.08 8.60
C GLU A 30 5.17 7.92 7.50
N ILE A 31 5.48 7.13 6.49
CA ILE A 31 4.55 6.66 5.45
C ILE A 31 4.24 5.20 5.72
N ILE A 32 2.97 4.92 6.01
CA ILE A 32 2.49 3.56 6.27
C ILE A 32 1.56 3.13 5.15
N SER A 33 1.80 1.96 4.57
CA SER A 33 0.84 1.36 3.64
C SER A 33 0.00 0.29 4.30
N PHE A 34 -1.28 0.25 3.95
CA PHE A 34 -2.20 -0.84 4.27
C PHE A 34 -2.44 -1.66 3.02
N ILE A 35 -2.05 -2.93 3.06
CA ILE A 35 -2.28 -3.88 1.98
C ILE A 35 -3.17 -5.03 2.45
N GLY A 36 -3.90 -5.62 1.51
CA GLY A 36 -4.82 -6.73 1.74
C GLY A 36 -5.76 -6.86 0.56
N ASP A 37 -6.51 -7.96 0.51
CA ASP A 37 -7.47 -8.20 -0.58
C ASP A 37 -8.61 -7.16 -0.58
N SER A 38 -9.32 -7.06 -1.70
CA SER A 38 -10.47 -6.15 -1.82
C SER A 38 -11.58 -6.58 -0.86
N GLY A 39 -12.24 -5.60 -0.21
CA GLY A 39 -13.32 -5.88 0.74
C GLY A 39 -12.90 -6.18 2.18
N GLU A 40 -11.62 -6.25 2.48
CA GLU A 40 -11.10 -6.57 3.83
C GLU A 40 -11.31 -5.44 4.88
N GLY A 41 -11.82 -4.26 4.49
CA GLY A 41 -12.13 -3.17 5.43
C GLY A 41 -11.13 -2.01 5.44
N LYS A 42 -10.14 -1.99 4.56
CA LYS A 42 -9.10 -0.94 4.49
C LYS A 42 -9.69 0.48 4.33
N THR A 43 -10.59 0.67 3.37
CA THR A 43 -11.28 1.96 3.17
C THR A 43 -12.16 2.32 4.37
N THR A 44 -12.83 1.33 5.00
CA THR A 44 -13.59 1.55 6.25
C THR A 44 -12.69 2.06 7.37
N PHE A 45 -11.47 1.50 7.45
CA PHE A 45 -10.48 1.95 8.41
C PHE A 45 -10.06 3.42 8.18
N LEU A 46 -9.75 3.81 6.93
CA LEU A 46 -9.47 5.21 6.60
C LEU A 46 -10.65 6.14 6.94
N ARG A 47 -11.89 5.70 6.70
CA ARG A 47 -13.09 6.45 7.04
C ARG A 47 -13.27 6.64 8.56
N CYS A 48 -12.91 5.65 9.36
CA CYS A 48 -12.91 5.78 10.81
C CYS A 48 -11.87 6.81 11.29
N ILE A 49 -10.63 6.75 10.77
CA ILE A 49 -9.57 7.71 11.11
C ILE A 49 -9.96 9.12 10.67
N SER A 50 -10.50 9.28 9.47
CA SER A 50 -10.88 10.60 8.95
C SER A 50 -12.12 11.21 9.62
N GLY A 51 -12.90 10.42 10.38
CA GLY A 51 -14.16 10.89 11.00
C GLY A 51 -15.36 10.89 10.08
N LEU A 52 -15.26 10.24 8.92
CA LEU A 52 -16.39 9.96 8.03
C LEU A 52 -17.24 8.82 8.56
N GLU A 53 -16.67 7.96 9.41
CA GLU A 53 -17.34 6.86 10.09
C GLU A 53 -17.01 6.89 11.60
N LYS A 54 -18.00 6.61 12.45
CA LYS A 54 -17.79 6.43 13.89
C LYS A 54 -17.36 4.99 14.18
N ILE A 55 -16.36 4.81 15.06
CA ILE A 55 -15.97 3.48 15.57
C ILE A 55 -17.04 2.94 16.52
N ASN A 56 -17.10 1.63 16.71
CA ASN A 56 -18.01 0.99 17.67
C ASN A 56 -17.36 0.84 19.05
N SER A 57 -16.04 0.58 19.10
CA SER A 57 -15.24 0.58 20.33
C SER A 57 -13.77 0.85 20.02
N GLY A 58 -12.99 1.14 21.04
CA GLY A 58 -11.59 1.51 20.94
C GLY A 58 -11.37 3.01 20.96
N GLN A 59 -10.17 3.44 20.56
CA GLN A 59 -9.78 4.85 20.58
C GLN A 59 -8.89 5.20 19.39
N ILE A 60 -9.02 6.43 18.91
CA ILE A 60 -8.13 7.05 17.91
C ILE A 60 -7.60 8.36 18.50
N VAL A 61 -6.28 8.48 18.58
CA VAL A 61 -5.57 9.67 19.06
C VAL A 61 -4.62 10.18 17.98
N LEU A 62 -4.65 11.47 17.67
CA LEU A 62 -3.74 12.14 16.75
C LEU A 62 -3.15 13.37 17.43
N ASN A 63 -1.81 13.50 17.48
CA ASN A 63 -1.12 14.59 18.18
C ASN A 63 -1.65 14.80 19.62
N ASP A 64 -1.71 13.72 20.41
CA ASP A 64 -2.19 13.72 21.79
C ASP A 64 -3.65 14.18 21.96
N ARG A 65 -4.38 14.38 20.85
CA ARG A 65 -5.80 14.72 20.82
C ARG A 65 -6.64 13.49 20.54
N VAL A 66 -7.57 13.15 21.42
CA VAL A 66 -8.58 12.10 21.16
C VAL A 66 -9.52 12.56 20.07
N LEU A 67 -9.58 11.79 18.97
CA LEU A 67 -10.46 12.04 17.83
C LEU A 67 -11.75 11.23 17.89
N ASN A 68 -11.68 10.01 18.42
CA ASN A 68 -12.83 9.13 18.57
C ASN A 68 -12.57 8.11 19.68
N ASP A 69 -13.49 8.03 20.62
CA ASP A 69 -13.57 6.99 21.65
C ASP A 69 -15.05 6.78 22.05
N HIS A 70 -15.31 6.23 23.25
CA HIS A 70 -16.67 6.03 23.76
C HIS A 70 -17.45 7.36 23.89
N ASP A 71 -16.78 8.40 24.42
CA ASP A 71 -17.40 9.68 24.78
C ASP A 71 -17.20 10.77 23.73
N THR A 72 -16.14 10.66 22.93
CA THR A 72 -15.70 11.69 21.99
C THR A 72 -15.89 11.26 20.55
N PHE A 73 -16.42 12.15 19.72
CA PHE A 73 -16.40 12.02 18.26
C PHE A 73 -16.14 13.37 17.60
N VAL A 74 -14.91 13.59 17.17
CA VAL A 74 -14.53 14.76 16.38
C VAL A 74 -14.99 14.55 14.94
N LYS A 75 -15.72 15.51 14.38
CA LYS A 75 -16.19 15.45 12.98
C LYS A 75 -15.02 15.59 12.01
N ALA A 76 -15.17 15.06 10.80
CA ALA A 76 -14.10 15.03 9.78
C ALA A 76 -13.47 16.41 9.51
N GLN A 77 -14.29 17.46 9.37
CA GLN A 77 -13.81 18.82 9.11
C GLN A 77 -12.92 19.40 10.23
N ASP A 78 -13.03 18.88 11.45
CA ASP A 78 -12.35 19.38 12.66
C ASP A 78 -11.10 18.55 13.01
N ARG A 79 -10.72 17.55 12.18
CA ARG A 79 -9.62 16.60 12.47
C ARG A 79 -8.25 17.00 11.95
N LYS A 80 -8.08 18.07 11.21
CA LYS A 80 -6.82 18.40 10.53
C LYS A 80 -6.23 17.22 9.72
N ILE A 81 -7.09 16.44 9.05
CA ILE A 81 -6.72 15.29 8.23
C ILE A 81 -6.98 15.62 6.77
N GLY A 82 -5.95 15.50 5.93
CA GLY A 82 -6.09 15.54 4.49
C GLY A 82 -6.56 14.17 3.97
N PHE A 83 -7.57 14.14 3.10
CA PHE A 83 -8.05 12.88 2.50
C PHE A 83 -8.07 12.98 0.98
N VAL A 84 -7.37 12.07 0.32
CA VAL A 84 -7.41 11.88 -1.13
C VAL A 84 -8.15 10.58 -1.44
N PHE A 85 -9.33 10.70 -2.04
CA PHE A 85 -10.19 9.57 -2.40
C PHE A 85 -9.71 8.87 -3.69
N GLN A 86 -10.05 7.61 -3.85
CA GLN A 86 -9.68 6.74 -4.97
C GLN A 86 -9.93 7.37 -6.35
N ASN A 87 -11.03 8.08 -6.54
CA ASN A 87 -11.38 8.69 -7.83
C ASN A 87 -10.83 10.12 -7.98
N SER A 88 -9.98 10.59 -7.07
CA SER A 88 -9.38 11.94 -7.09
C SER A 88 -10.39 13.03 -7.46
N PRO A 89 -11.49 13.19 -6.71
CA PRO A 89 -12.59 14.06 -7.12
C PRO A 89 -12.17 15.54 -7.04
N LEU A 90 -11.93 16.13 -8.21
CA LEU A 90 -11.80 17.57 -8.38
C LEU A 90 -13.19 18.18 -8.66
N PHE A 91 -13.39 19.42 -8.25
CA PHE A 91 -14.59 20.17 -8.60
C PHE A 91 -14.51 20.54 -10.09
N PRO A 92 -15.37 19.99 -10.97
CA PRO A 92 -15.23 20.12 -12.41
C PRO A 92 -15.44 21.55 -12.94
N HIS A 93 -16.12 22.39 -12.18
CA HIS A 93 -16.42 23.78 -12.47
C HIS A 93 -15.37 24.76 -11.92
N LEU A 94 -14.36 24.27 -11.21
CA LEU A 94 -13.25 25.05 -10.67
C LEU A 94 -11.95 24.71 -11.39
N ASN A 95 -11.10 25.71 -11.65
CA ASN A 95 -9.76 25.49 -12.17
C ASN A 95 -8.82 24.90 -11.10
N VAL A 96 -7.55 24.62 -11.45
CA VAL A 96 -6.55 24.04 -10.53
C VAL A 96 -6.36 24.93 -9.30
N LYS A 97 -6.17 26.26 -9.50
CA LYS A 97 -5.98 27.21 -8.40
C LYS A 97 -7.18 27.20 -7.46
N GLU A 98 -8.37 27.30 -8.00
CA GLU A 98 -9.62 27.30 -7.21
C GLU A 98 -9.85 25.95 -6.49
N ASN A 99 -9.51 24.81 -7.12
CA ASN A 99 -9.56 23.51 -6.49
C ASN A 99 -8.60 23.41 -5.29
N VAL A 100 -7.34 23.85 -5.46
CA VAL A 100 -6.33 23.82 -4.40
C VAL A 100 -6.71 24.73 -3.24
N LEU A 101 -7.18 25.92 -3.52
CA LEU A 101 -7.55 26.94 -2.53
C LEU A 101 -8.98 26.79 -1.98
N PHE A 102 -9.73 25.80 -2.44
CA PHE A 102 -11.13 25.64 -2.10
C PHE A 102 -11.36 25.66 -0.59
N ASN A 103 -12.23 26.58 -0.12
CA ASN A 103 -12.61 26.73 1.28
C ASN A 103 -11.43 26.89 2.26
N LEU A 104 -10.36 27.60 1.85
CA LEU A 104 -9.33 28.09 2.76
C LEU A 104 -9.75 29.45 3.32
N GLU A 105 -9.79 29.56 4.64
CA GLU A 105 -10.15 30.81 5.33
C GLU A 105 -8.98 31.80 5.33
N HIS A 106 -7.76 31.32 5.45
CA HIS A 106 -6.53 32.09 5.41
C HIS A 106 -5.58 31.54 4.36
N ILE A 107 -5.11 32.38 3.46
CA ILE A 107 -4.16 32.02 2.41
C ILE A 107 -2.77 32.55 2.81
N ASP A 108 -1.89 31.65 3.20
CA ASP A 108 -0.45 31.92 3.28
C ASP A 108 0.14 31.72 1.88
N SER A 109 0.39 32.84 1.18
CA SER A 109 0.83 32.82 -0.21
C SER A 109 2.14 32.06 -0.41
N ASP A 110 3.09 32.15 0.54
CA ASP A 110 4.41 31.50 0.41
C ASP A 110 4.26 29.99 0.54
N LYS A 111 3.44 29.52 1.46
CA LYS A 111 3.16 28.08 1.61
C LYS A 111 2.41 27.50 0.42
N VAL A 112 1.40 28.22 -0.04
CA VAL A 112 0.65 27.82 -1.25
C VAL A 112 1.59 27.73 -2.45
N ASN A 113 2.43 28.74 -2.69
CA ASN A 113 3.40 28.73 -3.79
C ASN A 113 4.37 27.54 -3.67
N ASN A 114 4.89 27.27 -2.49
CA ASN A 114 5.76 26.12 -2.25
C ASN A 114 5.06 24.78 -2.59
N ILE A 115 3.82 24.59 -2.17
CA ILE A 115 3.05 23.36 -2.52
C ILE A 115 2.80 23.29 -4.02
N LEU A 116 2.45 24.40 -4.68
CA LEU A 116 2.24 24.45 -6.13
C LEU A 116 3.52 24.12 -6.92
N GLU A 117 4.68 24.58 -6.45
CA GLU A 117 5.98 24.24 -7.03
C GLU A 117 6.32 22.76 -6.82
N LEU A 118 6.22 22.26 -5.58
CA LEU A 118 6.46 20.85 -5.24
C LEU A 118 5.57 19.91 -6.06
N THR A 119 4.32 20.29 -6.29
CA THR A 119 3.36 19.50 -7.07
C THR A 119 3.42 19.78 -8.58
N LYS A 120 4.31 20.68 -9.03
CA LYS A 120 4.47 21.11 -10.44
C LYS A 120 3.17 21.60 -11.07
N LEU A 121 2.37 22.35 -10.33
CA LEU A 121 1.08 22.89 -10.79
C LEU A 121 1.14 24.35 -11.22
N THR A 122 2.26 25.03 -11.02
CA THR A 122 2.41 26.48 -11.25
C THR A 122 1.99 26.93 -12.66
N LEU A 123 2.26 26.11 -13.68
CA LEU A 123 1.91 26.39 -15.07
C LEU A 123 0.50 25.91 -15.47
N LEU A 124 -0.24 25.31 -14.54
CA LEU A 124 -1.53 24.67 -14.80
C LEU A 124 -2.69 25.34 -14.04
N LEU A 125 -2.43 26.46 -13.36
CA LEU A 125 -3.36 27.07 -12.40
C LEU A 125 -4.72 27.41 -12.99
N ASP A 126 -4.77 27.85 -14.25
CA ASP A 126 -6.01 28.26 -14.93
C ASP A 126 -6.70 27.12 -15.68
N ARG A 127 -6.10 25.90 -15.68
CA ARG A 127 -6.70 24.74 -16.34
C ARG A 127 -7.83 24.13 -15.49
N TYR A 128 -8.85 23.63 -16.18
CA TYR A 128 -9.94 22.89 -15.56
C TYR A 128 -9.63 21.38 -15.53
N PRO A 129 -10.27 20.59 -14.65
CA PRO A 129 -10.02 19.17 -14.49
C PRO A 129 -10.05 18.36 -15.80
N HIS A 130 -10.96 18.65 -16.71
CA HIS A 130 -11.06 17.97 -18.01
C HIS A 130 -9.89 18.28 -18.97
N GLN A 131 -9.06 19.26 -18.67
CA GLN A 131 -7.86 19.65 -19.43
C GLN A 131 -6.58 19.06 -18.85
N LEU A 132 -6.70 18.29 -17.76
CA LEU A 132 -5.59 17.71 -17.03
C LEU A 132 -5.46 16.22 -17.34
N SER A 133 -4.22 15.73 -17.43
CA SER A 133 -3.92 14.30 -17.39
C SER A 133 -4.27 13.71 -16.02
N GLY A 134 -4.43 12.38 -15.93
CA GLY A 134 -4.71 11.70 -14.67
C GLY A 134 -3.68 12.01 -13.56
N GLY A 135 -2.40 12.08 -13.92
CA GLY A 135 -1.34 12.45 -12.98
C GLY A 135 -1.43 13.91 -12.50
N GLU A 136 -1.79 14.84 -13.38
CA GLU A 136 -2.02 16.27 -13.02
C GLU A 136 -3.24 16.41 -12.11
N GLN A 137 -4.33 15.67 -12.37
CA GLN A 137 -5.49 15.60 -11.48
C GLN A 137 -5.11 15.08 -10.10
N GLN A 138 -4.31 14.00 -10.05
CA GLN A 138 -3.84 13.41 -8.81
C GLN A 138 -2.99 14.39 -8.00
N ARG A 139 -2.02 15.07 -8.65
CA ARG A 139 -1.23 16.11 -7.98
C ARG A 139 -2.07 17.26 -7.47
N THR A 140 -3.11 17.66 -8.22
CA THR A 140 -4.04 18.72 -7.78
C THR A 140 -4.82 18.31 -6.53
N CYS A 141 -5.27 17.03 -6.43
CA CYS A 141 -5.93 16.52 -5.23
C CYS A 141 -4.99 16.48 -4.02
N ILE A 142 -3.73 16.09 -4.23
CA ILE A 142 -2.71 16.08 -3.17
C ILE A 142 -2.37 17.50 -2.73
N ALA A 143 -2.17 18.43 -3.66
CA ALA A 143 -1.93 19.84 -3.35
C ALA A 143 -3.08 20.43 -2.51
N ARG A 144 -4.34 20.17 -2.90
CA ARG A 144 -5.53 20.56 -2.14
C ARG A 144 -5.56 20.03 -0.72
N ALA A 145 -5.08 18.79 -0.52
CA ALA A 145 -4.99 18.21 0.81
C ALA A 145 -3.85 18.81 1.64
N LEU A 146 -2.65 19.01 1.04
CA LEU A 146 -1.45 19.46 1.71
C LEU A 146 -1.44 20.96 2.03
N VAL A 147 -2.06 21.80 1.22
CA VAL A 147 -2.11 23.26 1.46
C VAL A 147 -2.79 23.64 2.78
N ARG A 148 -3.56 22.71 3.35
CA ARG A 148 -4.20 22.83 4.68
C ARG A 148 -3.29 22.46 5.84
N GLU A 149 -2.03 22.08 5.58
CA GLU A 149 -1.07 21.60 6.58
C GLU A 149 -1.67 20.51 7.48
N PRO A 150 -2.13 19.39 6.90
CA PRO A 150 -2.75 18.35 7.70
C PRO A 150 -1.74 17.67 8.64
N ASP A 151 -2.19 17.31 9.83
CA ASP A 151 -1.40 16.48 10.74
C ASP A 151 -1.23 15.05 10.20
N LEU A 152 -2.20 14.58 9.40
CA LEU A 152 -2.20 13.25 8.78
C LEU A 152 -2.78 13.32 7.37
N LEU A 153 -2.11 12.72 6.40
CA LEU A 153 -2.59 12.55 5.03
C LEU A 153 -3.07 11.11 4.82
N LEU A 154 -4.29 10.95 4.35
CA LEU A 154 -4.87 9.65 4.00
C LEU A 154 -5.04 9.56 2.48
N LEU A 155 -4.49 8.51 1.89
CA LEU A 155 -4.53 8.24 0.46
C LEU A 155 -5.25 6.90 0.23
N ASP A 156 -6.42 6.93 -0.40
CA ASP A 156 -7.19 5.73 -0.72
C ASP A 156 -6.99 5.36 -2.19
N GLU A 157 -6.19 4.34 -2.46
CA GLU A 157 -5.83 3.83 -3.78
C GLU A 157 -5.38 4.92 -4.79
N PRO A 158 -4.42 5.79 -4.43
CA PRO A 158 -4.10 6.98 -5.23
C PRO A 158 -3.51 6.68 -6.62
N PHE A 159 -3.07 5.45 -6.89
CA PHE A 159 -2.43 5.08 -8.17
C PHE A 159 -3.28 4.13 -9.03
N SER A 160 -4.48 3.75 -8.58
CA SER A 160 -5.31 2.72 -9.24
C SER A 160 -5.77 3.12 -10.67
N ASN A 161 -5.97 4.40 -10.92
CA ASN A 161 -6.49 4.92 -12.20
C ASN A 161 -5.38 5.40 -13.16
N LEU A 162 -4.10 5.10 -12.86
CA LEU A 162 -2.98 5.53 -13.67
C LEU A 162 -2.51 4.41 -14.61
N HIS A 163 -2.19 4.76 -15.85
CA HIS A 163 -1.56 3.84 -16.78
C HIS A 163 -0.18 3.40 -16.24
N SER A 164 0.15 2.13 -16.45
CA SER A 164 1.39 1.51 -15.91
C SER A 164 2.67 2.27 -16.30
N GLU A 165 2.72 2.86 -17.50
CA GLU A 165 3.88 3.61 -18.01
C GLU A 165 4.21 4.85 -17.17
N ILE A 166 3.17 5.57 -16.70
CA ILE A 166 3.34 6.81 -15.94
C ILE A 166 3.24 6.61 -14.43
N LYS A 167 2.71 5.46 -13.99
CA LYS A 167 2.45 5.15 -12.58
C LYS A 167 3.71 5.28 -11.72
N ASN A 168 4.83 4.71 -12.16
CA ASN A 168 6.09 4.75 -11.43
C ASN A 168 6.59 6.20 -11.24
N ALA A 169 6.56 7.00 -12.30
CA ALA A 169 7.00 8.40 -12.23
C ALA A 169 6.13 9.23 -11.27
N ILE A 170 4.81 9.04 -11.31
CA ILE A 170 3.87 9.75 -10.43
C ILE A 170 4.03 9.29 -8.98
N ARG A 171 4.23 7.98 -8.74
CA ARG A 171 4.50 7.44 -7.42
C ARG A 171 5.75 8.07 -6.80
N ASP A 172 6.86 8.11 -7.54
CA ASP A 172 8.12 8.73 -7.09
C ASP A 172 7.96 10.21 -6.81
N GLU A 173 7.14 10.89 -7.60
CA GLU A 173 6.85 12.31 -7.44
C GLU A 173 6.02 12.56 -6.17
N ILE A 174 4.97 11.78 -5.93
CA ILE A 174 4.13 11.84 -4.73
C ILE A 174 4.96 11.51 -3.48
N TYR A 175 5.82 10.48 -3.54
CA TYR A 175 6.74 10.16 -2.45
C TYR A 175 7.63 11.36 -2.09
N ARG A 176 8.24 12.02 -3.10
CA ARG A 176 9.07 13.21 -2.87
C ARG A 176 8.28 14.36 -2.25
N ILE A 177 7.05 14.59 -2.69
CA ILE A 177 6.18 15.63 -2.12
C ILE A 177 5.90 15.34 -0.64
N ILE A 178 5.49 14.12 -0.30
CA ILE A 178 5.18 13.73 1.08
C ILE A 178 6.41 13.86 1.98
N LYS A 179 7.58 13.39 1.53
CA LYS A 179 8.83 13.50 2.30
C LYS A 179 9.29 14.96 2.44
N ALA A 180 9.17 15.79 1.39
CA ALA A 180 9.53 17.21 1.44
C ALA A 180 8.63 18.01 2.39
N THR A 181 7.36 17.65 2.51
CA THR A 181 6.42 18.28 3.46
C THR A 181 6.47 17.65 4.85
N ASN A 182 7.22 16.57 5.05
CA ASN A 182 7.29 15.78 6.29
C ASN A 182 5.91 15.42 6.84
N THR A 183 4.95 15.13 5.94
CA THR A 183 3.57 14.84 6.31
C THR A 183 3.41 13.36 6.64
N THR A 184 2.95 13.04 7.86
CA THR A 184 2.58 11.66 8.23
C THR A 184 1.50 11.15 7.28
N THR A 185 1.68 9.96 6.69
CA THR A 185 0.80 9.50 5.62
C THR A 185 0.39 8.05 5.82
N ILE A 186 -0.89 7.77 5.63
CA ILE A 186 -1.40 6.40 5.48
C ILE A 186 -1.90 6.23 4.04
N LEU A 187 -1.35 5.24 3.38
CA LEU A 187 -1.70 4.84 2.02
C LEU A 187 -2.43 3.50 2.03
N VAL A 188 -3.61 3.43 1.48
CA VAL A 188 -4.28 2.15 1.16
C VAL A 188 -4.06 1.83 -0.29
N THR A 189 -3.60 0.63 -0.58
CA THR A 189 -3.44 0.12 -1.95
C THR A 189 -3.58 -1.41 -1.98
N HIS A 190 -4.00 -1.93 -3.12
CA HIS A 190 -3.94 -3.37 -3.42
C HIS A 190 -2.68 -3.72 -4.24
N ASP A 191 -1.92 -2.72 -4.70
CA ASP A 191 -0.66 -2.94 -5.42
C ASP A 191 0.52 -2.97 -4.43
N VAL A 192 1.05 -4.15 -4.23
CA VAL A 192 2.18 -4.39 -3.33
C VAL A 192 3.42 -3.62 -3.76
N SER A 193 3.63 -3.44 -5.09
CA SER A 193 4.79 -2.70 -5.59
C SER A 193 4.78 -1.23 -5.14
N ASP A 194 3.61 -0.62 -5.03
CA ASP A 194 3.47 0.74 -4.51
C ASP A 194 3.90 0.79 -3.04
N SER A 195 3.43 -0.16 -2.23
CA SER A 195 3.75 -0.24 -0.80
C SER A 195 5.23 -0.50 -0.54
N LEU A 196 5.83 -1.46 -1.24
CA LEU A 196 7.25 -1.80 -1.10
C LEU A 196 8.17 -0.63 -1.49
N HIS A 197 7.72 0.24 -2.40
CA HIS A 197 8.53 1.34 -2.91
C HIS A 197 8.54 2.58 -2.00
N ILE A 198 7.38 2.94 -1.42
CA ILE A 198 7.24 4.25 -0.76
C ILE A 198 7.08 4.20 0.75
N SER A 199 6.83 3.03 1.34
CA SER A 199 6.45 2.95 2.74
C SER A 199 7.63 2.70 3.66
N ASP A 200 7.63 3.38 4.80
CA ASP A 200 8.56 3.10 5.91
C ASP A 200 8.14 1.79 6.61
N LYS A 201 6.82 1.54 6.71
CA LYS A 201 6.24 0.29 7.22
C LYS A 201 4.99 -0.08 6.43
N ILE A 202 4.69 -1.37 6.42
CA ILE A 202 3.50 -1.93 5.78
C ILE A 202 2.69 -2.70 6.81
N LEU A 203 1.39 -2.48 6.80
CA LEU A 203 0.41 -3.21 7.58
C LEU A 203 -0.34 -4.17 6.64
N VAL A 204 -0.18 -5.46 6.88
CA VAL A 204 -0.91 -6.50 6.16
C VAL A 204 -2.23 -6.77 6.85
N PHE A 205 -3.33 -6.60 6.12
CA PHE A 205 -4.69 -6.64 6.64
C PHE A 205 -5.49 -7.79 6.02
N LYS A 206 -6.15 -8.60 6.85
CA LYS A 206 -7.02 -9.67 6.39
C LYS A 206 -8.14 -9.92 7.38
N SER A 207 -9.37 -10.06 6.88
CA SER A 207 -10.56 -10.39 7.67
C SER A 207 -10.76 -9.48 8.90
N GLY A 208 -10.48 -8.19 8.72
CA GLY A 208 -10.67 -7.21 9.78
C GLY A 208 -9.57 -7.14 10.83
N ILE A 209 -8.48 -7.91 10.70
CA ILE A 209 -7.37 -7.95 11.66
C ILE A 209 -6.02 -7.68 10.98
N ILE A 210 -5.07 -7.18 11.78
CA ILE A 210 -3.67 -7.03 11.36
C ILE A 210 -3.01 -8.40 11.40
N GLN A 211 -2.46 -8.83 10.26
CA GLN A 211 -1.69 -10.06 10.15
C GLN A 211 -0.23 -9.83 10.52
N GLN A 212 0.33 -8.71 10.07
CA GLN A 212 1.69 -8.29 10.40
C GLN A 212 1.83 -6.78 10.13
N TYR A 213 2.68 -6.11 10.92
CA TYR A 213 3.01 -4.70 10.77
C TYR A 213 4.51 -4.50 10.97
N ASP A 214 5.24 -4.26 9.89
CA ASP A 214 6.70 -4.18 9.91
C ASP A 214 7.24 -3.38 8.71
N THR A 215 8.57 -3.25 8.63
CA THR A 215 9.25 -2.69 7.46
C THR A 215 9.06 -3.57 6.23
N PRO A 216 9.09 -3.02 5.01
CA PRO A 216 8.99 -3.80 3.77
C PRO A 216 9.96 -4.98 3.71
N PHE A 217 11.21 -4.77 4.16
CA PHE A 217 12.26 -5.80 4.15
C PHE A 217 11.91 -6.97 5.07
N HIS A 218 11.51 -6.73 6.32
CA HIS A 218 11.15 -7.79 7.26
C HIS A 218 9.90 -8.53 6.83
N LEU A 219 8.87 -7.82 6.40
CA LEU A 219 7.65 -8.45 5.86
C LEU A 219 7.91 -9.41 4.70
N TYR A 220 8.85 -9.06 3.82
CA TYR A 220 9.20 -9.89 2.67
C TYR A 220 10.01 -11.13 3.04
N ASN A 221 10.99 -10.97 3.92
CA ASN A 221 11.93 -12.02 4.28
C ASN A 221 11.47 -12.86 5.48
N GLU A 222 10.73 -12.27 6.41
CA GLU A 222 10.28 -12.87 7.66
C GLU A 222 8.76 -12.72 7.84
N PRO A 223 7.94 -13.21 6.89
CA PRO A 223 6.49 -13.12 6.99
C PRO A 223 5.98 -13.97 8.16
N SER A 224 5.01 -13.45 8.91
CA SER A 224 4.43 -14.12 10.08
C SER A 224 3.58 -15.34 9.72
N ASN A 225 3.07 -15.42 8.48
CA ASN A 225 2.23 -16.51 8.01
C ASN A 225 2.22 -16.59 6.47
N TYR A 226 1.62 -17.67 5.95
CA TYR A 226 1.54 -17.89 4.50
C TYR A 226 0.81 -16.77 3.74
N TYR A 227 -0.21 -16.15 4.33
CA TYR A 227 -0.91 -15.04 3.68
C TYR A 227 0.00 -13.82 3.51
N CYS A 228 0.75 -13.45 4.56
CA CYS A 228 1.74 -12.37 4.48
C CYS A 228 2.81 -12.66 3.44
N ALA A 229 3.32 -13.90 3.40
CA ALA A 229 4.28 -14.30 2.39
C ALA A 229 3.73 -14.18 0.97
N LYS A 230 2.51 -14.67 0.74
CA LYS A 230 1.87 -14.75 -0.59
C LYS A 230 1.45 -13.38 -1.12
N ILE A 231 0.92 -12.49 -0.27
CA ILE A 231 0.46 -11.18 -0.70
C ILE A 231 1.63 -10.31 -1.19
N LEU A 232 2.83 -10.51 -0.63
CA LEU A 232 4.03 -9.74 -0.98
C LEU A 232 4.77 -10.25 -2.23
N GLY A 233 4.40 -11.42 -2.75
CA GLY A 233 5.00 -11.97 -3.96
C GLY A 233 4.84 -13.47 -4.08
N SER A 234 5.31 -14.02 -5.18
CA SER A 234 5.30 -15.47 -5.41
C SER A 234 6.13 -16.20 -4.37
N ILE A 235 5.66 -17.38 -3.97
CA ILE A 235 6.34 -18.23 -3.00
C ILE A 235 6.09 -19.69 -3.34
N ASN A 236 7.14 -20.50 -3.33
CA ASN A 236 7.10 -21.93 -3.59
C ASN A 236 7.08 -22.71 -2.28
N LYS A 237 6.33 -23.79 -2.24
CA LYS A 237 6.21 -24.65 -1.07
C LYS A 237 7.12 -25.86 -1.21
N TYR A 238 7.88 -26.15 -0.18
CA TYR A 238 8.86 -27.23 -0.14
C TYR A 238 8.67 -28.09 1.11
N TYR A 239 8.67 -29.41 0.95
CA TYR A 239 8.53 -30.37 2.04
C TYR A 239 9.86 -31.08 2.30
N ALA A 240 10.39 -30.96 3.49
CA ALA A 240 11.57 -31.71 3.98
C ALA A 240 11.42 -32.01 5.46
N ASP A 241 11.93 -33.15 5.89
CA ASP A 241 11.99 -33.57 7.30
C ASP A 241 10.66 -33.43 8.07
N ASN A 242 9.54 -33.77 7.42
CA ASN A 242 8.18 -33.62 7.94
C ASN A 242 7.79 -32.17 8.28
N LYS A 243 8.49 -31.19 7.69
CA LYS A 243 8.20 -29.76 7.84
C LYS A 243 7.89 -29.14 6.49
N THR A 244 7.13 -28.08 6.52
CA THR A 244 6.85 -27.25 5.36
C THR A 244 7.72 -25.99 5.40
N PHE A 245 8.48 -25.81 4.35
CA PHE A 245 9.26 -24.59 4.12
C PHE A 245 8.72 -23.87 2.90
N TYR A 246 9.05 -22.60 2.82
CA TYR A 246 8.67 -21.78 1.70
C TYR A 246 9.89 -21.07 1.15
N ILE A 247 9.98 -20.94 -0.18
CA ILE A 247 11.12 -20.31 -0.83
C ILE A 247 10.67 -19.34 -1.92
N ARG A 248 11.29 -18.17 -1.95
CA ARG A 248 11.06 -17.19 -3.01
C ARG A 248 11.67 -17.65 -4.32
N PRO A 249 11.00 -17.40 -5.49
CA PRO A 249 11.53 -17.81 -6.80
C PRO A 249 12.95 -17.30 -7.11
N GLU A 250 13.27 -16.08 -6.67
CA GLU A 250 14.58 -15.46 -6.86
C GLU A 250 15.72 -16.10 -6.05
N ASN A 251 15.39 -16.92 -5.05
CA ASN A 251 16.35 -17.68 -4.27
C ASN A 251 16.59 -19.09 -4.82
N ILE A 252 16.03 -19.42 -5.99
CA ILE A 252 16.15 -20.72 -6.64
C ILE A 252 16.99 -20.57 -7.90
N ASN A 253 18.05 -21.38 -8.00
CA ASN A 253 18.94 -21.42 -9.16
C ASN A 253 18.63 -22.66 -10.00
N ILE A 254 18.51 -22.50 -11.32
CA ILE A 254 18.45 -23.65 -12.24
C ILE A 254 19.89 -24.09 -12.50
N VAL A 255 20.16 -25.39 -12.27
CA VAL A 255 21.51 -25.99 -12.34
C VAL A 255 21.52 -27.20 -13.26
N ALA A 256 22.70 -27.63 -13.69
CA ALA A 256 22.83 -28.79 -14.60
C ALA A 256 22.42 -30.13 -13.92
N LYS A 257 22.60 -30.25 -12.59
CA LYS A 257 22.29 -31.48 -11.82
C LYS A 257 22.09 -31.13 -10.35
N SER A 258 21.02 -31.67 -9.76
CA SER A 258 20.77 -31.65 -8.32
C SER A 258 19.81 -32.79 -7.94
N MET A 259 19.46 -32.90 -6.63
CA MET A 259 18.44 -33.81 -6.16
C MET A 259 17.02 -33.32 -6.46
N HIS A 260 16.85 -32.02 -6.68
CA HIS A 260 15.56 -31.38 -6.92
C HIS A 260 15.28 -31.32 -8.43
N LYS A 261 14.61 -32.35 -8.93
CA LYS A 261 14.18 -32.44 -10.34
C LYS A 261 12.73 -31.97 -10.45
N LEU A 262 12.49 -31.04 -11.40
CA LEU A 262 11.19 -30.50 -11.72
C LEU A 262 10.82 -30.81 -13.18
N THR A 263 9.52 -30.83 -13.47
CA THR A 263 9.00 -30.97 -14.83
C THR A 263 8.30 -29.67 -15.25
N VAL A 264 8.72 -29.07 -16.34
CA VAL A 264 8.18 -27.80 -16.84
C VAL A 264 6.73 -27.98 -17.29
N GLU A 265 5.83 -27.16 -16.74
CA GLU A 265 4.42 -27.06 -17.13
C GLU A 265 4.18 -25.90 -18.10
N SER A 266 4.86 -24.78 -17.91
CA SER A 266 4.79 -23.63 -18.82
C SER A 266 5.99 -22.72 -18.71
N SER A 267 6.25 -21.93 -19.75
CA SER A 267 7.32 -20.93 -19.81
C SER A 267 6.83 -19.70 -20.55
N HIS A 268 6.76 -18.55 -19.86
CA HIS A 268 6.22 -17.31 -20.39
C HIS A 268 7.24 -16.17 -20.29
N PHE A 269 7.53 -15.52 -21.42
CA PHE A 269 8.41 -14.36 -21.43
C PHE A 269 7.78 -13.15 -20.72
N LYS A 270 8.50 -12.55 -19.78
CA LYS A 270 8.07 -11.42 -18.98
C LYS A 270 8.88 -10.13 -19.27
N GLY A 271 9.48 -10.04 -20.45
CA GLY A 271 10.29 -8.90 -20.90
C GLY A 271 11.77 -9.06 -20.59
N LYS A 272 12.17 -9.26 -19.37
CA LYS A 272 13.57 -9.45 -18.95
C LYS A 272 14.00 -10.91 -18.88
N GLU A 273 13.08 -11.76 -18.49
CA GLU A 273 13.30 -13.18 -18.20
C GLU A 273 12.04 -13.99 -18.47
N TYR A 274 12.16 -15.30 -18.44
CA TYR A 274 11.03 -16.22 -18.52
C TYR A 274 10.57 -16.61 -17.12
N GLN A 275 9.28 -16.46 -16.86
CA GLN A 275 8.63 -17.09 -15.73
C GLN A 275 8.28 -18.53 -16.12
N ILE A 276 8.86 -19.48 -15.42
CA ILE A 276 8.65 -20.90 -15.62
C ILE A 276 7.76 -21.41 -14.51
N THR A 277 6.69 -22.10 -14.87
CA THR A 277 5.93 -22.91 -13.92
C THR A 277 6.37 -24.36 -14.10
N ALA A 278 6.80 -25.00 -13.03
CA ALA A 278 7.29 -26.37 -13.06
C ALA A 278 6.78 -27.20 -11.88
N LYS A 279 6.42 -28.44 -12.13
CA LYS A 279 5.92 -29.36 -11.10
C LYS A 279 7.08 -29.92 -10.30
N TYR A 280 7.01 -29.76 -9.00
CA TYR A 280 7.91 -30.37 -8.01
C TYR A 280 7.09 -31.15 -6.98
N GLN A 281 7.21 -32.48 -6.98
CA GLN A 281 6.32 -33.38 -6.22
C GLN A 281 4.84 -33.10 -6.59
N ASP A 282 4.00 -32.69 -5.63
CA ASP A 282 2.59 -32.34 -5.85
C ASP A 282 2.32 -30.83 -5.94
N GLU A 283 3.39 -30.00 -5.91
CA GLU A 283 3.30 -28.54 -5.91
C GLU A 283 3.75 -27.97 -7.28
N SER A 284 3.13 -26.87 -7.72
CA SER A 284 3.59 -26.08 -8.86
C SER A 284 4.48 -24.95 -8.39
N TRP A 285 5.74 -24.96 -8.81
CA TRP A 285 6.73 -23.96 -8.48
C TRP A 285 6.87 -22.91 -9.56
N ILE A 286 7.10 -21.67 -9.15
CA ILE A 286 7.46 -20.56 -10.02
C ILE A 286 8.97 -20.36 -9.95
N LEU A 287 9.62 -20.27 -11.12
CA LEU A 287 11.05 -20.03 -11.28
C LEU A 287 11.27 -18.92 -12.29
N TYR A 288 12.44 -18.30 -12.25
CA TYR A 288 12.87 -17.31 -13.23
C TYR A 288 14.12 -17.80 -13.98
N SER A 289 14.16 -17.59 -15.29
CA SER A 289 15.27 -18.00 -16.14
C SER A 289 15.49 -17.01 -17.29
N PRO A 290 16.75 -16.72 -17.67
CA PRO A 290 17.02 -15.95 -18.87
C PRO A 290 16.69 -16.72 -20.18
N LEU A 291 16.52 -18.06 -20.11
CA LEU A 291 16.25 -18.92 -21.25
C LEU A 291 14.87 -19.56 -21.14
N PRO A 292 14.18 -19.79 -22.29
CA PRO A 292 12.93 -20.52 -22.31
C PRO A 292 13.15 -22.03 -22.10
N TYR A 293 12.13 -22.69 -21.55
CA TYR A 293 12.03 -24.14 -21.46
C TYR A 293 10.75 -24.62 -22.14
N LYS A 294 10.80 -25.84 -22.67
CA LYS A 294 9.62 -26.45 -23.34
C LYS A 294 8.77 -27.20 -22.32
N PHE A 295 7.50 -27.37 -22.66
CA PHE A 295 6.60 -28.22 -21.91
C PHE A 295 7.21 -29.64 -21.72
N GLN A 296 7.15 -30.19 -20.52
CA GLN A 296 7.74 -31.46 -20.10
C GLN A 296 9.27 -31.54 -20.07
N ASP A 297 9.99 -30.43 -20.32
CA ASP A 297 11.43 -30.44 -20.05
C ASP A 297 11.71 -30.76 -18.58
N ALA A 298 12.76 -31.55 -18.33
CA ALA A 298 13.26 -31.81 -17.00
C ALA A 298 14.28 -30.74 -16.64
N ILE A 299 14.07 -30.03 -15.55
CA ILE A 299 15.01 -29.04 -15.02
C ILE A 299 15.44 -29.46 -13.60
N TYR A 300 16.65 -29.07 -13.23
CA TYR A 300 17.18 -29.28 -11.89
C TYR A 300 17.38 -27.95 -11.23
N VAL A 301 17.04 -27.85 -9.96
CA VAL A 301 17.20 -26.60 -9.20
C VAL A 301 17.98 -26.85 -7.93
N ASP A 302 18.64 -25.80 -7.47
CA ASP A 302 19.32 -25.74 -6.20
C ASP A 302 19.00 -24.44 -5.47
N PHE A 303 18.99 -24.47 -4.16
CA PHE A 303 18.68 -23.33 -3.31
C PHE A 303 19.29 -23.48 -1.93
N ASP A 304 19.58 -22.37 -1.32
CA ASP A 304 20.09 -22.29 0.04
C ASP A 304 18.96 -22.52 1.06
N GLN A 305 19.08 -23.53 1.89
CA GLN A 305 18.11 -23.84 2.93
C GLN A 305 17.98 -22.74 3.99
N GLU A 306 19.05 -21.94 4.21
CA GLU A 306 19.00 -20.80 5.14
C GLU A 306 18.08 -19.68 4.64
N LYS A 307 17.83 -19.64 3.33
CA LYS A 307 16.88 -18.70 2.71
C LYS A 307 15.43 -19.20 2.66
N CYS A 308 15.20 -20.40 3.17
CA CYS A 308 13.85 -20.93 3.28
C CYS A 308 13.12 -20.30 4.46
N ILE A 309 11.90 -19.84 4.20
CA ILE A 309 11.02 -19.26 5.20
C ILE A 309 10.29 -20.41 5.91
N ASN A 310 10.37 -20.44 7.22
CA ASN A 310 9.61 -21.38 8.04
C ASN A 310 8.39 -20.65 8.61
N LEU A 311 7.22 -21.04 8.14
CA LEU A 311 5.95 -20.54 8.65
C LEU A 311 5.37 -21.60 9.59
N SER A 312 5.64 -21.44 10.88
CA SER A 312 5.13 -22.33 11.93
C SER A 312 3.63 -22.16 12.15
#